data_3b6097c7cb65c1db6ea9881722fa174f
#
_entry.id   3b6097c7cb65c1db6ea9881722fa174f
#
_cell.length_a   1.000
_cell.length_b   1.000
_cell.length_c   1.000
_cell.angle_alpha   90.00
_cell.angle_beta   90.00
_cell.angle_gamma   90.00
#
_symmetry.space_group_name_H-M   'P 1'
#
loop_
_entity.id
_entity.type
_entity.pdbx_description
1 polymer ?
#
loop_
_entity_poly.entity_id
_entity_poly.type
_entity_poly.pdbx_seq_one_letter_code
_entity_poly.pdbx_strand_id
1 'polypeptide(L)'
;MKKQMKLSTILMTIVLLSLVSCAQRRGADIQYDVPDKIDINYEVLDSIDISQAQYGVVPLPEELGKTLNGLFVKYTKHLAPNGKPIHIFAQANVTDLQLQRAREILKLHLTDVPGSKYGSDKTAIANRMGDVRATLMYTDTEAHSFAMRPILRKSKLRLQDLYATESPVEGDYEYVHNEGKPGERFTRDASYEEIMHLVHAKGIDDEAPEFAEAIAKAEKEATDAGIYRYGRTSPHEYIITGFDLYYGLWDHNPQGDGKSFGDEYEYHTRAEMKEGDRALYDLVEGFWPEYLSYDAYIDPSFEGIFTMVQDENIEYTFKSRHLLNVLLTGSSNSGILGNDQDNKLSGNEGDNLITGGGGNDMINGGEGNDTAGFSGPRSEYEIEEGDEKTIVKDTVEGRDGTDVLVSVESLKFLDE
;
A
#
# COMPACT_ATOMS: atom_id res chain seq x y z
N MET A 1 58.85 -18.29 -8.33
CA MET A 1 57.50 -17.82 -8.70
C MET A 1 56.49 -18.91 -8.37
N LYS A 2 55.95 -18.94 -7.14
CA LYS A 2 54.79 -19.74 -6.69
C LYS A 2 54.48 -19.29 -5.27
N LYS A 3 53.58 -18.30 -5.11
CA LYS A 3 52.86 -18.01 -3.85
C LYS A 3 52.04 -16.72 -4.04
N GLN A 4 50.87 -16.87 -4.61
CA GLN A 4 49.77 -15.90 -4.45
C GLN A 4 48.52 -16.48 -5.16
N MET A 5 47.85 -17.37 -4.50
CA MET A 5 46.48 -17.77 -4.82
C MET A 5 45.99 -18.71 -3.70
N LYS A 6 45.51 -18.14 -2.64
CA LYS A 6 44.64 -18.82 -1.62
C LYS A 6 44.28 -17.86 -0.48
N LEU A 7 43.69 -16.70 -0.79
CA LEU A 7 43.14 -15.86 0.29
C LEU A 7 41.79 -15.24 -0.01
N SER A 8 41.19 -15.42 -1.19
CA SER A 8 39.94 -14.81 -1.54
C SER A 8 38.69 -15.69 -1.36
N THR A 9 38.87 -16.99 -1.16
CA THR A 9 37.73 -17.93 -1.07
C THR A 9 37.26 -18.20 0.38
N ILE A 10 38.00 -17.76 1.39
CA ILE A 10 37.65 -17.99 2.80
C ILE A 10 36.88 -16.80 3.40
N LEU A 11 36.97 -15.61 2.82
CA LEU A 11 36.27 -14.43 3.36
C LEU A 11 34.79 -14.35 2.94
N MET A 12 34.41 -14.96 1.83
CA MET A 12 33.02 -14.92 1.33
C MET A 12 32.08 -15.91 2.04
N THR A 13 32.63 -16.98 2.60
CA THR A 13 31.82 -18.00 3.33
C THR A 13 31.55 -17.60 4.79
N ILE A 14 32.31 -16.68 5.35
CA ILE A 14 32.15 -16.23 6.73
C ILE A 14 31.10 -15.11 6.85
N VAL A 15 30.89 -14.31 5.80
CA VAL A 15 29.90 -13.22 5.78
C VAL A 15 28.47 -13.78 5.62
N LEU A 16 28.27 -14.81 4.80
CA LEU A 16 26.95 -15.46 4.67
C LEU A 16 26.53 -16.25 5.93
N LEU A 17 27.48 -16.85 6.65
CA LEU A 17 27.21 -17.56 7.90
C LEU A 17 26.93 -16.61 9.08
N SER A 18 27.44 -15.37 9.03
CA SER A 18 27.20 -14.38 10.09
C SER A 18 25.84 -13.70 9.95
N LEU A 19 25.30 -13.55 8.74
CA LEU A 19 23.97 -12.99 8.50
C LEU A 19 22.84 -13.95 8.89
N VAL A 20 22.95 -15.23 8.56
CA VAL A 20 21.99 -16.27 8.99
C VAL A 20 22.03 -16.50 10.52
N SER A 21 23.20 -16.37 11.15
CA SER A 21 23.36 -16.55 12.59
C SER A 21 22.84 -15.35 13.41
N CYS A 22 22.83 -14.13 12.86
CA CYS A 22 22.29 -12.95 13.53
C CYS A 22 20.74 -12.92 13.49
N ALA A 23 20.12 -13.31 12.37
CA ALA A 23 18.67 -13.38 12.24
C ALA A 23 18.08 -14.46 13.16
N GLN A 24 18.71 -15.64 13.24
CA GLN A 24 18.27 -16.73 14.15
C GLN A 24 18.42 -16.37 15.65
N ARG A 25 19.36 -15.49 16.03
CA ARG A 25 19.53 -15.08 17.44
C ARG A 25 18.55 -14.01 17.89
N ARG A 26 18.01 -13.17 17.00
CA ARG A 26 17.10 -12.08 17.37
C ARG A 26 15.66 -12.53 17.67
N GLY A 27 15.21 -13.67 17.11
CA GLY A 27 13.87 -14.21 17.39
C GLY A 27 13.82 -15.16 18.59
N ALA A 28 14.96 -15.66 19.09
CA ALA A 28 15.00 -16.66 20.15
C ALA A 28 14.64 -16.11 21.55
N ASP A 29 14.68 -14.78 21.74
CA ASP A 29 14.38 -14.14 23.01
C ASP A 29 12.92 -13.67 23.13
N ILE A 30 12.14 -13.70 22.03
CA ILE A 30 10.73 -13.29 22.05
C ILE A 30 9.88 -14.51 22.43
N GLN A 31 9.19 -14.42 23.58
CA GLN A 31 8.28 -15.44 24.05
C GLN A 31 6.85 -14.88 24.14
N TYR A 32 5.90 -15.71 23.69
CA TYR A 32 4.47 -15.39 23.77
C TYR A 32 3.77 -16.29 24.77
N ASP A 33 2.88 -15.70 25.57
CA ASP A 33 1.99 -16.46 26.47
C ASP A 33 0.82 -17.03 25.69
N VAL A 34 1.06 -18.15 25.03
CA VAL A 34 0.06 -18.86 24.24
C VAL A 34 -0.07 -20.32 24.70
N PRO A 35 -1.25 -20.92 24.59
CA PRO A 35 -1.45 -22.29 25.01
C PRO A 35 -0.71 -23.31 24.11
N ASP A 36 -0.32 -24.45 24.65
CA ASP A 36 0.32 -25.55 23.90
C ASP A 36 -0.55 -26.06 22.74
N LYS A 37 -1.86 -25.98 22.88
CA LYS A 37 -2.83 -26.31 21.83
C LYS A 37 -3.46 -25.02 21.30
N ILE A 38 -3.68 -25.00 19.98
CA ILE A 38 -4.38 -23.90 19.33
C ILE A 38 -5.77 -23.75 19.95
N ASP A 39 -6.02 -22.54 20.47
CA ASP A 39 -7.28 -22.09 21.04
C ASP A 39 -7.73 -20.86 20.28
N ILE A 40 -8.51 -21.08 19.22
CA ILE A 40 -9.09 -20.03 18.34
C ILE A 40 -10.56 -20.38 18.12
N ASN A 41 -11.44 -19.46 18.51
CA ASN A 41 -12.85 -19.53 18.19
C ASN A 41 -13.13 -18.94 16.80
N TYR A 42 -13.17 -19.80 15.79
CA TYR A 42 -13.37 -19.36 14.39
C TYR A 42 -14.78 -18.79 14.13
N GLU A 43 -15.80 -19.13 14.89
CA GLU A 43 -17.14 -18.55 14.74
C GLU A 43 -17.14 -17.09 15.21
N VAL A 44 -16.49 -16.80 16.33
CA VAL A 44 -16.28 -15.43 16.79
C VAL A 44 -15.42 -14.67 15.78
N LEU A 45 -14.30 -15.25 15.32
CA LEU A 45 -13.41 -14.62 14.34
C LEU A 45 -14.16 -14.20 13.07
N ASP A 46 -14.92 -15.12 12.48
CA ASP A 46 -15.63 -14.87 11.22
C ASP A 46 -16.74 -13.80 11.42
N SER A 47 -17.27 -13.60 12.65
CA SER A 47 -18.35 -12.68 12.99
C SER A 47 -17.92 -11.30 13.49
N ILE A 48 -16.63 -11.03 13.73
CA ILE A 48 -16.18 -9.72 14.24
C ILE A 48 -16.69 -8.60 13.31
N ASP A 49 -17.45 -7.65 13.86
CA ASP A 49 -17.94 -6.48 13.13
C ASP A 49 -16.98 -5.31 13.31
N ILE A 50 -16.58 -4.70 12.20
CA ILE A 50 -15.69 -3.54 12.15
C ILE A 50 -16.39 -2.28 11.61
N SER A 51 -17.68 -2.37 11.26
CA SER A 51 -18.39 -1.34 10.48
C SER A 51 -18.60 -0.02 11.23
N GLN A 52 -18.62 -0.06 12.56
CA GLN A 52 -18.82 1.13 13.41
C GLN A 52 -17.51 1.63 14.04
N ALA A 53 -16.38 0.98 13.75
CA ALA A 53 -15.10 1.36 14.32
C ALA A 53 -14.42 2.43 13.48
N GLN A 54 -13.75 3.37 14.14
CA GLN A 54 -12.87 4.32 13.47
C GLN A 54 -11.83 3.55 12.65
N TYR A 55 -11.63 3.94 11.41
CA TYR A 55 -10.76 3.25 10.45
C TYR A 55 -11.10 1.76 10.21
N GLY A 56 -12.24 1.25 10.74
CA GLY A 56 -12.59 -0.16 10.68
C GLY A 56 -11.61 -1.05 11.46
N VAL A 57 -11.00 -0.53 12.52
CA VAL A 57 -10.05 -1.24 13.40
C VAL A 57 -10.69 -1.46 14.77
N VAL A 58 -10.65 -2.68 15.26
CA VAL A 58 -11.23 -3.06 16.56
C VAL A 58 -10.21 -3.80 17.42
N PRO A 59 -10.31 -3.74 18.74
CA PRO A 59 -9.58 -4.64 19.63
C PRO A 59 -10.08 -6.09 19.44
N LEU A 60 -9.22 -7.06 19.73
CA LEU A 60 -9.62 -8.47 19.70
C LEU A 60 -10.57 -8.79 20.86
N PRO A 61 -11.73 -9.45 20.61
CA PRO A 61 -12.62 -9.89 21.67
C PRO A 61 -11.99 -11.05 22.48
N GLU A 62 -12.26 -11.07 23.79
CA GLU A 62 -11.73 -12.12 24.69
C GLU A 62 -12.17 -13.52 24.26
N GLU A 63 -13.39 -13.66 23.73
CA GLU A 63 -14.00 -14.90 23.27
C GLU A 63 -13.31 -15.50 22.03
N LEU A 64 -12.43 -14.75 21.38
CA LEU A 64 -11.66 -15.22 20.23
C LEU A 64 -10.70 -16.38 20.58
N GLY A 65 -10.28 -16.45 21.84
CA GLY A 65 -9.42 -17.50 22.35
C GLY A 65 -7.98 -17.04 22.63
N LYS A 66 -7.31 -17.77 23.50
CA LYS A 66 -6.01 -17.36 24.04
C LYS A 66 -4.88 -17.32 23.02
N THR A 67 -4.96 -18.09 21.94
CA THR A 67 -3.87 -18.11 20.95
C THR A 67 -3.75 -16.75 20.24
N LEU A 68 -4.83 -16.20 19.70
CA LEU A 68 -4.77 -14.92 18.99
C LEU A 68 -4.62 -13.74 19.95
N ASN A 69 -5.34 -13.75 21.09
CA ASN A 69 -5.23 -12.70 22.11
C ASN A 69 -3.85 -12.65 22.80
N GLY A 70 -3.08 -13.76 22.77
CA GLY A 70 -1.69 -13.79 23.25
C GLY A 70 -0.66 -13.30 22.22
N LEU A 71 -1.06 -13.08 20.97
CA LEU A 71 -0.18 -12.69 19.87
C LEU A 71 -0.47 -11.29 19.33
N PHE A 72 -1.74 -10.89 19.29
CA PHE A 72 -2.21 -9.67 18.67
C PHE A 72 -3.18 -8.92 19.58
N VAL A 73 -3.38 -7.63 19.30
CA VAL A 73 -4.29 -6.76 20.07
C VAL A 73 -5.33 -6.05 19.21
N LYS A 74 -5.09 -5.94 17.90
CA LYS A 74 -5.95 -5.24 16.96
C LYS A 74 -6.32 -6.12 15.78
N TYR A 75 -7.44 -5.81 15.15
CA TYR A 75 -7.98 -6.53 14.03
C TYR A 75 -8.72 -5.63 13.05
N THR A 76 -8.56 -5.93 11.78
CA THR A 76 -9.43 -5.49 10.69
C THR A 76 -9.63 -6.63 9.70
N LYS A 77 -10.50 -6.45 8.71
CA LYS A 77 -10.76 -7.44 7.66
C LYS A 77 -11.22 -6.79 6.36
N HIS A 78 -10.98 -7.48 5.27
CA HIS A 78 -11.70 -7.25 4.02
C HIS A 78 -12.72 -8.38 3.83
N LEU A 79 -13.97 -8.05 3.45
CA LEU A 79 -14.99 -9.06 3.14
C LEU A 79 -14.92 -9.40 1.65
N ALA A 80 -14.68 -10.66 1.34
CA ALA A 80 -14.80 -11.18 -0.01
C ALA A 80 -16.28 -11.15 -0.46
N PRO A 81 -16.57 -11.17 -1.78
CA PRO A 81 -17.95 -11.18 -2.30
C PRO A 81 -18.85 -12.32 -1.76
N ASN A 82 -18.26 -13.46 -1.37
CA ASN A 82 -18.98 -14.56 -0.71
C ASN A 82 -19.28 -14.31 0.78
N GLY A 83 -18.98 -13.13 1.31
CA GLY A 83 -19.19 -12.73 2.70
C GLY A 83 -18.15 -13.27 3.70
N LYS A 84 -17.13 -14.02 3.26
CA LYS A 84 -16.08 -14.52 4.13
C LYS A 84 -14.96 -13.51 4.31
N PRO A 85 -14.41 -13.39 5.55
CA PRO A 85 -13.35 -12.43 5.81
C PRO A 85 -11.97 -12.91 5.32
N ILE A 86 -11.20 -11.96 4.81
CA ILE A 86 -9.75 -12.00 4.70
C ILE A 86 -9.23 -11.22 5.89
N HIS A 87 -8.43 -11.86 6.74
CA HIS A 87 -8.09 -11.37 8.07
C HIS A 87 -6.81 -10.54 8.08
N ILE A 88 -6.78 -9.49 8.90
CA ILE A 88 -5.55 -8.74 9.21
C ILE A 88 -5.49 -8.55 10.74
N PHE A 89 -4.48 -9.14 11.37
CA PHE A 89 -4.21 -9.02 12.80
C PHE A 89 -2.99 -8.15 13.02
N ALA A 90 -3.01 -7.32 14.06
CA ALA A 90 -1.89 -6.45 14.37
C ALA A 90 -1.45 -6.49 15.84
N GLN A 91 -0.13 -6.29 16.04
CA GLN A 91 0.47 -6.06 17.34
C GLN A 91 0.26 -4.61 17.81
N ALA A 92 0.67 -4.31 19.04
CA ALA A 92 0.35 -3.06 19.71
C ALA A 92 0.99 -1.83 19.06
N ASN A 93 2.21 -1.96 18.51
CA ASN A 93 2.93 -0.84 17.92
C ASN A 93 2.50 -0.54 16.46
N VAL A 94 1.74 -1.41 15.84
CA VAL A 94 1.09 -1.12 14.55
C VAL A 94 -0.02 -0.10 14.80
N THR A 95 0.02 1.05 14.13
CA THR A 95 -1.01 2.10 14.28
C THR A 95 -2.33 1.68 13.61
N ASP A 96 -3.43 2.34 13.99
CA ASP A 96 -4.72 2.06 13.35
C ASP A 96 -4.74 2.50 11.87
N LEU A 97 -4.01 3.57 11.54
CA LEU A 97 -3.84 4.01 10.17
C LEU A 97 -3.00 3.04 9.32
N GLN A 98 -1.93 2.47 9.89
CA GLN A 98 -1.19 1.40 9.20
C GLN A 98 -2.08 0.19 8.91
N LEU A 99 -2.92 -0.20 9.88
CA LEU A 99 -3.83 -1.33 9.73
C LEU A 99 -4.94 -1.05 8.70
N GLN A 100 -5.50 0.17 8.73
CA GLN A 100 -6.45 0.65 7.73
C GLN A 100 -5.83 0.65 6.33
N ARG A 101 -4.62 1.23 6.19
CA ARG A 101 -3.88 1.28 4.92
C ARG A 101 -3.63 -0.12 4.35
N ALA A 102 -3.21 -1.08 5.17
CA ALA A 102 -3.01 -2.46 4.73
C ALA A 102 -4.32 -3.09 4.19
N ARG A 103 -5.47 -2.79 4.81
CA ARG A 103 -6.78 -3.21 4.30
C ARG A 103 -7.13 -2.55 2.97
N GLU A 104 -6.85 -1.26 2.79
CA GLU A 104 -7.12 -0.54 1.55
C GLU A 104 -6.21 -1.01 0.40
N ILE A 105 -4.93 -1.31 0.67
CA ILE A 105 -4.02 -1.92 -0.31
C ILE A 105 -4.51 -3.32 -0.69
N LEU A 106 -4.96 -4.13 0.27
CA LEU A 106 -5.58 -5.43 -0.04
C LEU A 106 -6.82 -5.27 -0.94
N LYS A 107 -7.66 -4.28 -0.66
CA LYS A 107 -8.81 -3.94 -1.48
C LYS A 107 -8.40 -3.52 -2.89
N LEU A 108 -7.35 -2.70 -3.04
CA LEU A 108 -6.79 -2.29 -4.34
C LEU A 108 -6.40 -3.52 -5.19
N HIS A 109 -5.68 -4.48 -4.61
CA HIS A 109 -5.29 -5.70 -5.33
C HIS A 109 -6.49 -6.55 -5.74
N LEU A 110 -7.60 -6.47 -5.03
CA LEU A 110 -8.84 -7.24 -5.27
C LEU A 110 -9.93 -6.44 -6.00
N THR A 111 -9.72 -5.15 -6.28
CA THR A 111 -10.67 -4.31 -7.03
C THR A 111 -10.68 -4.72 -8.51
N ASP A 112 -11.88 -4.94 -9.05
CA ASP A 112 -12.07 -5.23 -10.47
C ASP A 112 -11.61 -4.06 -11.34
N VAL A 113 -11.04 -4.39 -12.50
CA VAL A 113 -10.63 -3.43 -13.53
C VAL A 113 -11.36 -3.79 -14.83
N PRO A 114 -12.59 -3.30 -15.01
CA PRO A 114 -13.44 -3.70 -16.14
C PRO A 114 -12.75 -3.50 -17.49
N GLY A 115 -12.77 -4.54 -18.32
CA GLY A 115 -12.14 -4.53 -19.64
C GLY A 115 -10.65 -4.86 -19.66
N SER A 116 -9.98 -4.97 -18.50
CA SER A 116 -8.61 -5.45 -18.43
C SER A 116 -8.53 -6.95 -18.69
N LYS A 117 -7.35 -7.42 -19.08
CA LYS A 117 -7.17 -8.81 -19.52
C LYS A 117 -7.27 -9.84 -18.40
N TYR A 118 -6.73 -9.52 -17.23
CA TYR A 118 -6.62 -10.45 -16.10
C TYR A 118 -7.33 -9.95 -14.84
N GLY A 119 -7.60 -8.65 -14.73
CA GLY A 119 -8.19 -8.00 -13.57
C GLY A 119 -9.66 -7.62 -13.73
N SER A 120 -10.32 -8.02 -14.84
CA SER A 120 -11.70 -7.61 -15.16
C SER A 120 -12.74 -8.08 -14.14
N ASP A 121 -12.51 -9.26 -13.54
CA ASP A 121 -13.32 -9.83 -12.46
C ASP A 121 -12.41 -10.63 -11.52
N LYS A 122 -12.23 -10.13 -10.31
CA LYS A 122 -11.39 -10.76 -9.27
C LYS A 122 -12.20 -11.47 -8.19
N THR A 123 -13.51 -11.65 -8.42
CA THR A 123 -14.43 -12.29 -7.46
C THR A 123 -13.94 -13.68 -7.03
N ALA A 124 -13.47 -14.51 -7.96
CA ALA A 124 -12.97 -15.84 -7.64
C ALA A 124 -11.73 -15.80 -6.74
N ILE A 125 -10.77 -14.90 -7.05
CA ILE A 125 -9.55 -14.67 -6.25
C ILE A 125 -9.91 -14.29 -4.82
N ALA A 126 -10.75 -13.26 -4.64
CA ALA A 126 -11.17 -12.78 -3.33
C ALA A 126 -11.93 -13.85 -2.54
N ASN A 127 -12.86 -14.57 -3.19
CA ASN A 127 -13.61 -15.66 -2.58
C ASN A 127 -12.71 -16.79 -2.10
N ARG A 128 -11.72 -17.17 -2.92
CA ARG A 128 -10.73 -18.19 -2.54
C ARG A 128 -9.94 -17.77 -1.30
N MET A 129 -9.49 -16.53 -1.24
CA MET A 129 -8.78 -15.99 -0.07
C MET A 129 -9.62 -16.07 1.20
N GLY A 130 -10.92 -15.69 1.12
CA GLY A 130 -11.86 -15.85 2.23
C GLY A 130 -12.06 -17.30 2.64
N ASP A 131 -12.24 -18.23 1.66
CA ASP A 131 -12.46 -19.64 1.89
C ASP A 131 -11.29 -20.31 2.63
N VAL A 132 -10.06 -19.93 2.32
CA VAL A 132 -8.86 -20.47 2.97
C VAL A 132 -8.45 -19.73 4.23
N ARG A 133 -9.18 -18.67 4.66
CA ARG A 133 -8.80 -17.77 5.75
C ARG A 133 -7.42 -17.17 5.55
N ALA A 134 -7.22 -16.56 4.38
CA ALA A 134 -6.02 -15.78 4.12
C ALA A 134 -5.85 -14.71 5.20
N THR A 135 -4.64 -14.61 5.74
CA THR A 135 -4.38 -13.83 6.96
C THR A 135 -3.06 -13.08 6.85
N LEU A 136 -3.12 -11.76 6.95
CA LEU A 136 -1.96 -10.91 7.15
C LEU A 136 -1.65 -10.81 8.65
N MET A 137 -0.44 -11.18 9.03
CA MET A 137 0.10 -10.94 10.36
C MET A 137 0.90 -9.63 10.33
N TYR A 138 0.36 -8.58 10.91
CA TYR A 138 1.02 -7.31 10.97
C TYR A 138 1.75 -7.18 12.31
N THR A 139 3.06 -7.38 12.28
CA THR A 139 3.89 -7.48 13.48
C THR A 139 4.76 -6.23 13.65
N ASP A 140 5.21 -5.98 14.87
CA ASP A 140 6.08 -4.84 15.16
C ASP A 140 7.40 -4.93 14.38
N THR A 141 7.95 -6.15 14.26
CA THR A 141 9.20 -6.42 13.54
C THR A 141 9.21 -7.83 12.96
N GLU A 142 10.13 -8.09 12.03
CA GLU A 142 10.42 -9.41 11.47
C GLU A 142 10.66 -10.49 12.56
N ALA A 143 11.36 -10.13 13.64
CA ALA A 143 11.64 -11.07 14.74
C ALA A 143 10.36 -11.56 15.43
N HIS A 144 9.36 -10.71 15.60
CA HIS A 144 8.05 -11.08 16.13
C HIS A 144 7.33 -12.07 15.21
N SER A 145 7.35 -11.84 13.90
CA SER A 145 6.77 -12.75 12.93
C SER A 145 7.43 -14.14 12.98
N PHE A 146 8.75 -14.20 13.00
CA PHE A 146 9.46 -15.49 13.11
C PHE A 146 9.10 -16.27 14.39
N ALA A 147 8.90 -15.58 15.50
CA ALA A 147 8.49 -16.22 16.76
C ALA A 147 7.03 -16.74 16.73
N MET A 148 6.13 -16.03 16.03
CA MET A 148 4.70 -16.38 15.93
C MET A 148 4.41 -17.47 14.90
N ARG A 149 5.11 -17.50 13.77
CA ARG A 149 4.84 -18.43 12.65
C ARG A 149 4.74 -19.90 13.08
N PRO A 150 5.64 -20.47 13.92
CA PRO A 150 5.53 -21.86 14.35
C PRO A 150 4.25 -22.18 15.13
N ILE A 151 3.72 -21.18 15.87
CA ILE A 151 2.49 -21.29 16.62
C ILE A 151 1.30 -21.32 15.65
N LEU A 152 1.18 -20.28 14.82
CA LEU A 152 0.03 -20.07 13.93
C LEU A 152 -0.04 -21.05 12.76
N ARG A 153 1.09 -21.65 12.33
CA ARG A 153 1.10 -22.74 11.32
C ARG A 153 0.29 -23.96 11.74
N LYS A 154 0.00 -24.12 13.03
CA LYS A 154 -0.85 -25.20 13.55
C LYS A 154 -2.35 -24.85 13.46
N SER A 155 -2.71 -23.63 13.07
CA SER A 155 -4.08 -23.13 12.90
C SER A 155 -4.64 -23.39 11.49
N LYS A 156 -5.89 -22.97 11.26
CA LYS A 156 -6.51 -22.98 9.92
C LYS A 156 -6.21 -21.73 9.13
N LEU A 157 -5.43 -20.78 9.66
CA LEU A 157 -5.08 -19.54 9.00
C LEU A 157 -4.01 -19.74 7.93
N ARG A 158 -4.09 -19.02 6.82
CA ARG A 158 -3.10 -19.03 5.74
C ARG A 158 -2.35 -17.70 5.76
N LEU A 159 -1.12 -17.75 6.24
CA LEU A 159 -0.38 -16.60 6.72
C LEU A 159 0.49 -15.94 5.66
N GLN A 160 0.55 -14.63 5.73
CA GLN A 160 1.58 -13.71 5.21
C GLN A 160 1.91 -12.71 6.32
N ASP A 161 3.09 -12.16 6.33
CA ASP A 161 3.52 -11.16 7.32
C ASP A 161 3.82 -9.81 6.67
N LEU A 162 3.70 -8.77 7.48
CA LEU A 162 4.08 -7.40 7.21
C LEU A 162 4.60 -6.80 8.52
N TYR A 163 5.56 -5.87 8.46
CA TYR A 163 6.18 -5.29 9.64
C TYR A 163 5.89 -3.79 9.74
N ALA A 164 5.67 -3.31 10.96
CA ALA A 164 5.43 -1.88 11.19
C ALA A 164 6.59 -0.99 10.71
N THR A 165 7.80 -1.54 10.71
CA THR A 165 9.03 -0.83 10.32
C THR A 165 9.26 -0.72 8.80
N GLU A 166 8.38 -1.27 7.97
CA GLU A 166 8.47 -1.27 6.51
C GLU A 166 7.14 -0.90 5.84
N SER A 167 6.28 -0.21 6.57
CA SER A 167 4.94 0.15 6.08
C SER A 167 4.55 1.53 6.59
N PRO A 168 5.10 2.59 5.97
CA PRO A 168 4.75 3.96 6.29
C PRO A 168 3.29 4.25 5.93
N VAL A 169 2.74 5.29 6.55
CA VAL A 169 1.41 5.83 6.22
C VAL A 169 1.63 7.09 5.39
N GLU A 170 0.77 7.35 4.43
CA GLU A 170 0.80 8.58 3.64
C GLU A 170 0.84 9.80 4.57
N GLY A 171 1.84 10.67 4.37
CA GLY A 171 2.04 11.87 5.16
C GLY A 171 2.82 11.69 6.47
N ASP A 172 3.13 10.46 6.92
CA ASP A 172 4.05 10.30 8.04
C ASP A 172 5.51 10.64 7.68
N TYR A 173 6.40 10.65 8.66
CA TYR A 173 7.79 11.03 8.43
C TYR A 173 8.47 10.15 7.38
N GLU A 174 8.32 8.84 7.48
CA GLU A 174 8.94 7.85 6.60
C GLU A 174 8.41 7.97 5.17
N TYR A 175 7.13 8.25 5.00
CA TYR A 175 6.52 8.47 3.69
C TYR A 175 7.02 9.75 3.04
N VAL A 176 7.07 10.85 3.81
CA VAL A 176 7.44 12.18 3.30
C VAL A 176 8.91 12.26 2.90
N HIS A 177 9.80 11.65 3.72
CA HIS A 177 11.25 11.74 3.53
C HIS A 177 11.86 10.50 2.86
N ASN A 178 11.09 9.43 2.62
CA ASN A 178 11.57 8.12 2.16
C ASN A 178 12.75 7.56 2.96
N GLU A 179 12.81 7.89 4.23
CA GLU A 179 13.88 7.49 5.15
C GLU A 179 13.32 7.23 6.54
N GLY A 180 14.05 6.49 7.37
CA GLY A 180 13.69 6.29 8.77
C GLY A 180 13.83 7.57 9.60
N LYS A 181 13.07 7.66 10.69
CA LYS A 181 13.28 8.72 11.69
C LYS A 181 14.72 8.72 12.17
N PRO A 182 15.26 9.87 12.56
CA PRO A 182 16.64 9.97 13.05
C PRO A 182 16.95 8.94 14.15
N GLY A 183 17.90 8.02 13.86
CA GLY A 183 18.29 6.95 14.77
C GLY A 183 17.50 5.64 14.63
N GLU A 184 16.51 5.58 13.78
CA GLU A 184 15.74 4.38 13.43
C GLU A 184 16.21 3.81 12.08
N ARG A 185 16.04 2.51 11.92
CA ARG A 185 16.28 1.86 10.63
C ARG A 185 14.97 1.83 9.86
N PHE A 186 14.94 2.47 8.72
CA PHE A 186 13.88 2.35 7.75
C PHE A 186 14.28 1.34 6.66
N THR A 187 13.33 0.52 6.28
CA THR A 187 13.36 -0.27 5.06
C THR A 187 12.36 0.35 4.09
N ARG A 188 12.46 0.04 2.81
CA ARG A 188 11.48 0.50 1.82
C ARG A 188 10.06 0.10 2.22
N ASP A 189 9.05 0.84 1.74
CA ASP A 189 7.65 0.47 1.89
C ASP A 189 7.39 -0.88 1.21
N ALA A 190 7.21 -1.92 2.02
CA ALA A 190 6.92 -3.27 1.58
C ALA A 190 5.42 -3.62 1.66
N SER A 191 4.55 -2.64 1.97
CA SER A 191 3.12 -2.91 2.17
C SER A 191 2.47 -3.52 0.93
N TYR A 192 2.76 -2.97 -0.24
CA TYR A 192 2.19 -3.46 -1.50
C TYR A 192 2.72 -4.84 -1.84
N GLU A 193 4.03 -5.06 -1.67
CA GLU A 193 4.71 -6.31 -1.92
C GLU A 193 4.15 -7.44 -1.06
N GLU A 194 4.15 -7.28 0.26
CA GLU A 194 3.75 -8.34 1.20
C GLU A 194 2.26 -8.66 1.12
N ILE A 195 1.42 -7.65 0.87
CA ILE A 195 -0.01 -7.87 0.65
C ILE A 195 -0.25 -8.55 -0.70
N MET A 196 0.52 -8.21 -1.75
CA MET A 196 0.41 -8.89 -3.03
C MET A 196 0.88 -10.36 -2.93
N HIS A 197 1.91 -10.67 -2.15
CA HIS A 197 2.30 -12.05 -1.85
C HIS A 197 1.15 -12.85 -1.21
N LEU A 198 0.36 -12.21 -0.31
CA LEU A 198 -0.84 -12.84 0.23
C LEU A 198 -1.88 -13.13 -0.86
N VAL A 199 -2.17 -12.14 -1.73
CA VAL A 199 -3.15 -12.27 -2.82
C VAL A 199 -2.71 -13.31 -3.83
N HIS A 200 -1.44 -13.28 -4.23
CA HIS A 200 -0.87 -14.22 -5.19
C HIS A 200 -0.94 -15.66 -4.68
N ALA A 201 -0.35 -15.92 -3.51
CA ALA A 201 -0.23 -17.28 -2.97
C ALA A 201 -1.54 -17.86 -2.39
N LYS A 202 -2.58 -17.05 -2.15
CA LYS A 202 -3.84 -17.53 -1.52
C LYS A 202 -5.06 -17.33 -2.41
N GLY A 203 -4.87 -16.71 -3.58
CA GLY A 203 -5.95 -16.43 -4.51
C GLY A 203 -5.54 -16.69 -5.96
N ILE A 204 -4.55 -15.95 -6.50
CA ILE A 204 -4.20 -16.01 -7.93
C ILE A 204 -3.70 -17.40 -8.34
N ASP A 205 -2.81 -18.02 -7.58
CA ASP A 205 -2.25 -19.35 -7.91
C ASP A 205 -3.35 -20.41 -8.11
N ASP A 206 -4.45 -20.32 -7.37
CA ASP A 206 -5.54 -21.28 -7.43
C ASP A 206 -6.65 -20.88 -8.42
N GLU A 207 -6.98 -19.58 -8.55
CA GLU A 207 -8.20 -19.12 -9.22
C GLU A 207 -7.96 -18.31 -10.51
N ALA A 208 -6.70 -17.92 -10.78
CA ALA A 208 -6.31 -17.20 -11.99
C ALA A 208 -5.11 -17.85 -12.70
N PRO A 209 -5.19 -19.15 -13.07
CA PRO A 209 -4.05 -19.90 -13.60
C PRO A 209 -3.47 -19.29 -14.87
N GLU A 210 -4.29 -18.70 -15.75
CA GLU A 210 -3.79 -18.04 -16.96
C GLU A 210 -2.91 -16.84 -16.64
N PHE A 211 -3.23 -16.08 -15.58
CA PHE A 211 -2.42 -14.97 -15.12
C PHE A 211 -1.13 -15.46 -14.46
N ALA A 212 -1.22 -16.44 -13.56
CA ALA A 212 -0.05 -17.03 -12.91
C ALA A 212 0.93 -17.64 -13.93
N GLU A 213 0.45 -18.37 -14.94
CA GLU A 213 1.27 -18.91 -16.02
C GLU A 213 1.91 -17.81 -16.87
N ALA A 214 1.18 -16.72 -17.15
CA ALA A 214 1.69 -15.58 -17.91
C ALA A 214 2.82 -14.88 -17.15
N ILE A 215 2.69 -14.69 -15.82
CA ILE A 215 3.74 -14.14 -14.97
C ILE A 215 4.98 -15.05 -14.99
N ALA A 216 4.82 -16.35 -14.76
CA ALA A 216 5.94 -17.29 -14.72
C ALA A 216 6.67 -17.36 -16.07
N LYS A 217 5.94 -17.26 -17.18
CA LYS A 217 6.54 -17.21 -18.54
C LYS A 217 7.34 -15.92 -18.73
N ALA A 218 6.77 -14.77 -18.38
CA ALA A 218 7.43 -13.48 -18.53
C ALA A 218 8.68 -13.38 -17.64
N GLU A 219 8.62 -13.82 -16.39
CA GLU A 219 9.77 -13.89 -15.48
C GLU A 219 10.89 -14.73 -16.08
N LYS A 220 10.57 -15.90 -16.63
CA LYS A 220 11.57 -16.74 -17.27
C LYS A 220 12.22 -16.07 -18.48
N GLU A 221 11.44 -15.42 -19.35
CA GLU A 221 11.95 -14.70 -20.53
C GLU A 221 12.84 -13.53 -20.11
N ALA A 222 12.44 -12.74 -19.10
CA ALA A 222 13.23 -11.64 -18.55
C ALA A 222 14.55 -12.13 -17.91
N THR A 223 14.51 -13.26 -17.19
CA THR A 223 15.68 -13.89 -16.58
C THR A 223 16.65 -14.41 -17.66
N ASP A 224 16.14 -15.11 -18.66
CA ASP A 224 16.96 -15.62 -19.79
C ASP A 224 17.61 -14.47 -20.59
N ALA A 225 16.95 -13.30 -20.68
CA ALA A 225 17.46 -12.10 -21.33
C ALA A 225 18.43 -11.28 -20.43
N GLY A 226 18.57 -11.65 -19.14
CA GLY A 226 19.38 -10.91 -18.16
C GLY A 226 18.77 -9.58 -17.72
N ILE A 227 17.47 -9.40 -17.92
CA ILE A 227 16.70 -8.23 -17.46
C ILE A 227 16.38 -8.37 -15.97
N TYR A 228 15.97 -9.57 -15.52
CA TYR A 228 15.65 -9.88 -14.13
C TYR A 228 16.71 -10.84 -13.54
N ARG A 229 17.29 -10.48 -12.38
CA ARG A 229 18.47 -11.14 -11.80
C ARG A 229 18.30 -11.48 -10.32
N TYR A 230 17.09 -11.77 -9.88
CA TYR A 230 16.75 -12.06 -8.46
C TYR A 230 17.49 -13.28 -7.88
N GLY A 231 18.17 -14.05 -8.72
CA GLY A 231 19.03 -15.17 -8.30
C GLY A 231 18.31 -16.49 -8.07
N ARG A 232 16.96 -16.49 -8.11
CA ARG A 232 16.09 -17.70 -8.08
C ARG A 232 14.82 -17.40 -8.87
N THR A 233 14.16 -18.43 -9.37
CA THR A 233 12.81 -18.29 -9.96
C THR A 233 11.83 -17.85 -8.90
N SER A 234 11.18 -16.73 -9.10
CA SER A 234 10.18 -16.17 -8.21
C SER A 234 9.19 -15.28 -8.97
N PRO A 235 8.17 -15.89 -9.60
CA PRO A 235 7.15 -15.13 -10.33
C PRO A 235 6.45 -14.08 -9.46
N HIS A 236 6.31 -14.36 -8.15
CA HIS A 236 5.71 -13.42 -7.20
C HIS A 236 6.54 -12.13 -7.04
N GLU A 237 7.87 -12.27 -6.91
CA GLU A 237 8.77 -11.13 -6.81
C GLU A 237 8.83 -10.35 -8.14
N TYR A 238 8.80 -11.05 -9.25
CA TYR A 238 8.86 -10.42 -10.57
C TYR A 238 7.65 -9.53 -10.85
N ILE A 239 6.43 -10.03 -10.58
CA ILE A 239 5.21 -9.25 -10.82
C ILE A 239 5.11 -8.04 -9.89
N ILE A 240 5.54 -8.17 -8.62
CA ILE A 240 5.53 -7.04 -7.69
C ILE A 240 6.60 -6.01 -8.03
N THR A 241 7.77 -6.43 -8.53
CA THR A 241 8.76 -5.50 -9.10
C THR A 241 8.13 -4.62 -10.19
N GLY A 242 7.33 -5.22 -11.07
CA GLY A 242 6.60 -4.49 -12.10
C GLY A 242 5.55 -3.54 -11.53
N PHE A 243 4.81 -3.96 -10.50
CA PHE A 243 3.83 -3.14 -9.81
C PHE A 243 4.49 -1.90 -9.17
N ASP A 244 5.55 -2.10 -8.42
CA ASP A 244 6.26 -1.01 -7.74
C ASP A 244 6.83 0.01 -8.73
N LEU A 245 7.38 -0.46 -9.86
CA LEU A 245 7.85 0.41 -10.92
C LEU A 245 6.71 1.16 -11.63
N TYR A 246 5.58 0.47 -11.82
CA TYR A 246 4.44 1.05 -12.54
C TYR A 246 3.87 2.28 -11.82
N TYR A 247 3.85 2.24 -10.49
CA TYR A 247 3.37 3.34 -9.66
C TYR A 247 4.49 4.20 -9.05
N GLY A 248 5.75 3.95 -9.40
CA GLY A 248 6.89 4.71 -8.90
C GLY A 248 7.13 4.56 -7.40
N LEU A 249 6.66 3.48 -6.77
CA LEU A 249 6.68 3.35 -5.31
C LEU A 249 8.10 3.30 -4.73
N TRP A 250 9.08 2.91 -5.55
CA TRP A 250 10.48 2.80 -5.18
C TRP A 250 11.41 3.68 -6.03
N ASP A 251 10.87 4.65 -6.77
CA ASP A 251 11.66 5.54 -7.65
C ASP A 251 12.71 6.33 -6.85
N HIS A 252 12.40 6.66 -5.60
CA HIS A 252 13.35 7.26 -4.67
C HIS A 252 13.97 6.18 -3.78
N ASN A 253 15.12 5.62 -4.22
CA ASN A 253 15.84 4.63 -3.44
C ASN A 253 16.59 5.32 -2.27
N PRO A 254 16.28 4.98 -1.00
CA PRO A 254 16.98 5.54 0.16
C PRO A 254 18.48 5.19 0.20
N GLN A 255 18.95 4.26 -0.61
CA GLN A 255 20.38 3.95 -0.77
C GLN A 255 21.12 4.95 -1.65
N GLY A 256 20.40 5.82 -2.37
CA GLY A 256 20.95 6.95 -3.12
C GLY A 256 21.75 6.56 -4.39
N ASP A 257 21.60 5.34 -4.90
CA ASP A 257 22.28 4.87 -6.11
C ASP A 257 21.48 5.12 -7.41
N GLY A 258 20.28 5.71 -7.28
CA GLY A 258 19.38 6.04 -8.38
C GLY A 258 18.73 4.81 -9.04
N LYS A 259 18.77 3.64 -8.36
CA LYS A 259 18.22 2.40 -8.87
C LYS A 259 17.13 1.89 -7.95
N SER A 260 15.91 1.76 -8.45
CA SER A 260 14.74 1.28 -7.67
C SER A 260 14.99 -0.12 -7.08
N PHE A 261 15.58 -1.03 -7.86
CA PHE A 261 15.83 -2.44 -7.48
C PHE A 261 17.33 -2.81 -7.52
N GLY A 262 18.22 -1.82 -7.44
CA GLY A 262 19.66 -2.09 -7.52
C GLY A 262 20.04 -2.80 -8.82
N ASP A 263 20.78 -3.93 -8.72
CA ASP A 263 21.19 -4.75 -9.85
C ASP A 263 20.25 -5.92 -10.14
N GLU A 264 19.12 -6.04 -9.40
CA GLU A 264 18.19 -7.17 -9.54
C GLU A 264 17.26 -7.03 -10.76
N TYR A 265 16.96 -5.80 -11.17
CA TYR A 265 16.16 -5.49 -12.35
C TYR A 265 16.81 -4.40 -13.20
N GLU A 266 16.74 -4.54 -14.53
CA GLU A 266 17.46 -3.67 -15.46
C GLU A 266 16.87 -2.27 -15.58
N TYR A 267 15.54 -2.13 -15.47
CA TYR A 267 14.81 -0.88 -15.68
C TYR A 267 14.44 -0.23 -14.35
N HIS A 268 14.36 1.11 -14.32
CA HIS A 268 14.16 1.87 -13.09
C HIS A 268 12.94 2.80 -13.13
N THR A 269 12.28 2.90 -14.29
CA THR A 269 11.07 3.70 -14.48
C THR A 269 10.00 2.94 -15.24
N ARG A 270 8.73 3.36 -15.04
CA ARG A 270 7.57 2.82 -15.80
C ARG A 270 7.79 2.88 -17.32
N ALA A 271 8.39 3.99 -17.81
CA ALA A 271 8.66 4.17 -19.24
C ALA A 271 9.70 3.19 -19.76
N GLU A 272 10.80 3.01 -19.03
CA GLU A 272 11.86 2.03 -19.39
C GLU A 272 11.31 0.59 -19.36
N MET A 273 10.53 0.22 -18.34
CA MET A 273 9.86 -1.08 -18.27
C MET A 273 8.94 -1.28 -19.49
N LYS A 274 8.17 -0.26 -19.86
CA LYS A 274 7.25 -0.33 -21.00
C LYS A 274 7.99 -0.60 -22.32
N GLU A 275 9.17 -0.03 -22.50
CA GLU A 275 9.98 -0.20 -23.71
C GLU A 275 10.81 -1.49 -23.70
N GLY A 276 11.38 -1.85 -22.55
CA GLY A 276 12.37 -2.91 -22.42
C GLY A 276 11.85 -4.24 -21.91
N ASP A 277 10.81 -4.23 -21.07
CA ASP A 277 10.11 -5.42 -20.56
C ASP A 277 8.61 -5.28 -20.75
N ARG A 278 8.22 -5.24 -22.00
CA ARG A 278 6.81 -5.08 -22.39
C ARG A 278 5.90 -6.15 -21.81
N ALA A 279 6.40 -7.36 -21.57
CA ALA A 279 5.62 -8.45 -21.01
C ALA A 279 5.21 -8.14 -19.57
N LEU A 280 6.14 -7.66 -18.73
CA LEU A 280 5.84 -7.25 -17.37
C LEU A 280 4.89 -6.06 -17.32
N TYR A 281 5.14 -5.05 -18.15
CA TYR A 281 4.27 -3.88 -18.26
C TYR A 281 2.82 -4.28 -18.57
N ASP A 282 2.62 -5.14 -19.59
CA ASP A 282 1.28 -5.59 -20.01
C ASP A 282 0.58 -6.47 -18.95
N LEU A 283 1.35 -7.19 -18.13
CA LEU A 283 0.81 -7.96 -17.00
C LEU A 283 0.28 -7.03 -15.91
N VAL A 284 1.03 -5.98 -15.56
CA VAL A 284 0.59 -5.00 -14.56
C VAL A 284 -0.62 -4.22 -15.06
N GLU A 285 -0.56 -3.63 -16.26
CA GLU A 285 -1.68 -2.90 -16.89
C GLU A 285 -2.92 -3.79 -17.08
N GLY A 286 -2.71 -5.10 -17.31
CA GLY A 286 -3.78 -6.08 -17.49
C GLY A 286 -4.45 -6.55 -16.20
N PHE A 287 -3.93 -6.20 -15.02
CA PHE A 287 -4.47 -6.65 -13.75
C PHE A 287 -4.86 -5.51 -12.78
N TRP A 288 -4.12 -4.39 -12.75
CA TRP A 288 -4.38 -3.27 -11.86
C TRP A 288 -4.91 -2.03 -12.58
N PRO A 289 -5.60 -1.12 -11.87
CA PRO A 289 -6.01 0.16 -12.45
C PRO A 289 -4.78 1.03 -12.79
N GLU A 290 -4.94 2.03 -13.63
CA GLU A 290 -3.86 2.94 -14.00
C GLU A 290 -3.37 3.80 -12.82
N TYR A 291 -4.26 4.12 -11.87
CA TYR A 291 -4.00 4.90 -10.68
C TYR A 291 -4.35 4.12 -9.41
N LEU A 292 -3.75 4.49 -8.28
CA LEU A 292 -4.02 3.91 -6.98
C LEU A 292 -5.38 4.40 -6.46
N SER A 293 -6.39 3.55 -6.54
CA SER A 293 -7.81 3.89 -6.28
C SER A 293 -8.26 3.64 -4.83
N TYR A 294 -7.35 3.29 -3.93
CA TYR A 294 -7.68 3.15 -2.52
C TYR A 294 -7.80 4.51 -1.82
N ASP A 295 -8.52 4.55 -0.69
CA ASP A 295 -8.64 5.75 0.14
C ASP A 295 -7.36 5.92 0.98
N ALA A 296 -6.50 6.89 0.63
CA ALA A 296 -5.26 7.22 1.33
C ALA A 296 -5.54 8.20 2.48
N TYR A 297 -5.46 7.72 3.72
CA TYR A 297 -5.63 8.53 4.92
C TYR A 297 -4.29 9.13 5.34
N ILE A 298 -4.19 10.44 5.25
CA ILE A 298 -2.95 11.17 5.57
C ILE A 298 -2.74 11.19 7.08
N ASP A 299 -1.53 10.81 7.53
CA ASP A 299 -1.17 10.80 8.93
C ASP A 299 -1.42 12.17 9.59
N PRO A 300 -2.01 12.24 10.79
CA PRO A 300 -2.36 13.50 11.44
C PRO A 300 -1.15 14.36 11.84
N SER A 301 0.07 13.84 11.77
CA SER A 301 1.29 14.61 11.96
C SER A 301 1.73 15.39 10.73
N PHE A 302 1.08 15.20 9.58
CA PHE A 302 1.38 15.93 8.36
C PHE A 302 0.97 17.40 8.49
N GLU A 303 1.87 18.30 8.13
CA GLU A 303 1.61 19.73 8.07
C GLU A 303 1.92 20.28 6.67
N GLY A 304 1.12 21.23 6.21
CA GLY A 304 1.26 21.87 4.90
C GLY A 304 0.30 21.32 3.86
N ILE A 305 0.67 21.33 2.59
CA ILE A 305 -0.16 20.88 1.47
C ILE A 305 0.34 19.51 0.99
N PHE A 306 -0.50 18.48 1.15
CA PHE A 306 -0.22 17.17 0.57
C PHE A 306 -0.48 17.24 -0.93
N THR A 307 0.57 17.10 -1.73
CA THR A 307 0.48 17.26 -3.18
C THR A 307 0.49 15.92 -3.90
N MET A 308 -0.43 15.77 -4.86
CA MET A 308 -0.52 14.66 -5.82
C MET A 308 0.04 15.07 -7.19
N VAL A 309 0.69 16.22 -7.28
CA VAL A 309 1.41 16.68 -8.49
C VAL A 309 2.88 16.40 -8.30
N GLN A 310 3.52 15.81 -9.31
CA GLN A 310 4.95 15.54 -9.23
C GLN A 310 5.75 16.84 -9.17
N ASP A 311 6.58 16.95 -8.14
CA ASP A 311 7.59 18.01 -7.96
C ASP A 311 8.91 17.36 -7.56
N GLU A 312 9.96 17.55 -8.36
CA GLU A 312 11.29 16.97 -8.12
C GLU A 312 11.94 17.42 -6.81
N ASN A 313 11.46 18.53 -6.21
CA ASN A 313 11.93 19.04 -4.92
C ASN A 313 11.16 18.45 -3.72
N ILE A 314 10.09 17.68 -3.95
CA ILE A 314 9.26 17.06 -2.93
C ILE A 314 9.30 15.54 -3.13
N GLU A 315 10.11 14.88 -2.32
CA GLU A 315 10.49 13.48 -2.53
C GLU A 315 9.32 12.49 -2.64
N TYR A 316 8.24 12.67 -1.87
CA TYR A 316 7.12 11.73 -1.91
C TYR A 316 6.23 11.86 -3.15
N THR A 317 6.37 12.92 -3.94
CA THR A 317 5.43 13.20 -5.06
C THR A 317 5.55 12.24 -6.21
N PHE A 318 6.68 11.55 -6.37
CA PHE A 318 6.80 10.52 -7.40
C PHE A 318 5.87 9.32 -7.18
N LYS A 319 5.43 9.05 -5.94
CA LYS A 319 4.45 8.01 -5.61
C LYS A 319 3.04 8.58 -5.38
N SER A 320 2.90 9.74 -4.69
CA SER A 320 1.59 10.34 -4.43
C SER A 320 0.86 10.81 -5.69
N ARG A 321 1.58 11.12 -6.78
CA ARG A 321 0.98 11.46 -8.09
C ARG A 321 0.06 10.40 -8.67
N HIS A 322 0.17 9.17 -8.20
CA HIS A 322 -0.67 8.06 -8.66
C HIS A 322 -1.90 7.82 -7.78
N LEU A 323 -2.06 8.56 -6.68
CA LEU A 323 -3.26 8.47 -5.83
C LEU A 323 -4.47 9.13 -6.54
N LEU A 324 -5.67 8.59 -6.27
CA LEU A 324 -6.95 9.21 -6.67
C LEU A 324 -7.70 9.79 -5.47
N ASN A 325 -7.65 9.11 -4.31
CA ASN A 325 -8.44 9.46 -3.15
C ASN A 325 -7.52 9.81 -1.98
N VAL A 326 -7.64 11.03 -1.47
CA VAL A 326 -6.85 11.52 -0.33
C VAL A 326 -7.75 12.11 0.74
N LEU A 327 -7.58 11.67 1.97
CA LEU A 327 -8.35 12.09 3.13
C LEU A 327 -7.40 12.56 4.24
N LEU A 328 -7.46 13.84 4.57
CA LEU A 328 -6.75 14.36 5.74
C LEU A 328 -7.33 13.76 7.03
N THR A 329 -6.49 13.55 8.03
CA THR A 329 -6.94 13.12 9.36
C THR A 329 -6.49 14.11 10.43
N GLY A 330 -7.01 13.97 11.66
CA GLY A 330 -6.72 14.89 12.75
C GLY A 330 -7.39 16.25 12.57
N SER A 331 -6.74 17.33 13.09
CA SER A 331 -7.30 18.67 13.16
C SER A 331 -6.34 19.78 12.74
N SER A 332 -5.27 19.43 12.00
CA SER A 332 -4.32 20.43 11.48
C SER A 332 -4.95 21.19 10.29
N ASN A 333 -4.56 22.46 10.12
CA ASN A 333 -4.96 23.27 8.96
C ASN A 333 -4.12 22.91 7.72
N SER A 334 -4.02 21.62 7.43
CA SER A 334 -3.32 21.11 6.26
C SER A 334 -4.19 21.24 5.01
N GLY A 335 -3.60 21.14 3.83
CA GLY A 335 -4.33 21.20 2.57
C GLY A 335 -4.04 20.00 1.66
N ILE A 336 -4.75 19.97 0.53
CA ILE A 336 -4.54 18.97 -0.54
C ILE A 336 -4.42 19.71 -1.86
N LEU A 337 -3.45 19.28 -2.67
CA LEU A 337 -3.36 19.60 -4.09
C LEU A 337 -3.49 18.30 -4.88
N GLY A 338 -4.64 18.10 -5.53
CA GLY A 338 -4.94 16.97 -6.41
C GLY A 338 -4.14 17.00 -7.71
N ASN A 339 -4.29 15.96 -8.52
CA ASN A 339 -3.63 15.82 -9.82
C ASN A 339 -4.57 16.17 -10.98
N ASP A 340 -4.34 15.63 -12.18
CA ASP A 340 -5.15 15.84 -13.39
C ASP A 340 -6.24 14.79 -13.61
N GLN A 341 -6.56 14.00 -12.58
CA GLN A 341 -7.58 12.94 -12.63
C GLN A 341 -8.81 13.34 -11.81
N ASP A 342 -9.92 12.65 -12.03
CA ASP A 342 -11.12 12.80 -11.20
C ASP A 342 -10.79 12.30 -9.77
N ASN A 343 -10.52 13.23 -8.85
CA ASN A 343 -10.10 12.92 -7.48
C ASN A 343 -11.28 12.92 -6.50
N LYS A 344 -11.11 12.18 -5.41
CA LYS A 344 -11.94 12.29 -4.20
C LYS A 344 -11.07 12.79 -3.05
N LEU A 345 -11.28 14.04 -2.66
CA LEU A 345 -10.47 14.74 -1.67
C LEU A 345 -11.33 15.09 -0.46
N SER A 346 -10.82 14.81 0.74
CA SER A 346 -11.51 15.16 1.98
C SER A 346 -10.57 15.85 2.97
N GLY A 347 -11.01 16.98 3.49
CA GLY A 347 -10.41 17.67 4.62
C GLY A 347 -10.65 16.91 5.94
N ASN A 348 -10.22 17.53 7.04
CA ASN A 348 -10.30 17.00 8.41
C ASN A 348 -11.17 17.91 9.32
N GLU A 349 -10.76 18.10 10.59
CA GLU A 349 -11.45 18.98 11.56
C GLU A 349 -10.87 20.42 11.55
N GLY A 350 -9.81 20.68 10.78
CA GLY A 350 -9.13 22.00 10.67
C GLY A 350 -9.61 22.79 9.46
N ASP A 351 -9.18 24.05 9.36
CA ASP A 351 -9.44 24.93 8.20
C ASP A 351 -8.54 24.51 7.02
N ASN A 352 -9.09 23.83 6.03
CA ASN A 352 -8.31 23.23 4.95
C ASN A 352 -8.35 24.04 3.65
N LEU A 353 -7.25 24.07 2.92
CA LEU A 353 -7.20 24.51 1.53
C LEU A 353 -7.10 23.28 0.62
N ILE A 354 -8.15 23.04 -0.17
CA ILE A 354 -8.22 21.89 -1.07
C ILE A 354 -8.35 22.37 -2.51
N THR A 355 -7.41 21.97 -3.35
CA THR A 355 -7.42 22.24 -4.79
C THR A 355 -7.52 20.91 -5.52
N GLY A 356 -8.55 20.72 -6.35
CA GLY A 356 -8.76 19.46 -7.09
C GLY A 356 -7.67 19.21 -8.13
N GLY A 357 -7.31 20.25 -8.86
CA GLY A 357 -6.44 20.16 -10.03
C GLY A 357 -7.25 20.05 -11.30
N GLY A 358 -6.82 19.24 -12.25
CA GLY A 358 -7.63 18.93 -13.43
C GLY A 358 -8.55 17.75 -13.16
N GLY A 359 -9.57 17.55 -13.99
CA GLY A 359 -10.54 16.49 -13.81
C GLY A 359 -11.90 16.99 -13.28
N ASN A 360 -12.74 16.05 -12.83
CA ASN A 360 -14.01 16.39 -12.19
C ASN A 360 -13.98 15.87 -10.77
N ASP A 361 -13.67 16.74 -9.83
CA ASP A 361 -13.32 16.36 -8.48
C ASP A 361 -14.52 16.34 -7.54
N MET A 362 -14.44 15.47 -6.55
CA MET A 362 -15.34 15.47 -5.41
C MET A 362 -14.56 15.95 -4.19
N ILE A 363 -14.86 17.16 -3.73
CA ILE A 363 -14.19 17.81 -2.61
C ILE A 363 -15.15 17.90 -1.43
N ASN A 364 -14.73 17.36 -0.29
CA ASN A 364 -15.43 17.52 0.99
C ASN A 364 -14.49 18.25 1.96
N GLY A 365 -14.86 19.46 2.39
CA GLY A 365 -14.06 20.24 3.35
C GLY A 365 -13.90 19.53 4.69
N GLY A 366 -14.96 18.96 5.24
CA GLY A 366 -14.97 18.33 6.55
C GLY A 366 -15.64 19.19 7.61
N GLU A 367 -15.03 19.25 8.81
CA GLU A 367 -15.32 20.27 9.81
C GLU A 367 -14.33 21.43 9.62
N GLY A 368 -14.66 22.65 10.07
CA GLY A 368 -13.77 23.82 9.97
C GLY A 368 -14.34 24.92 9.06
N ASN A 369 -13.46 25.78 8.56
CA ASN A 369 -13.77 26.76 7.54
C ASN A 369 -12.89 26.51 6.33
N ASP A 370 -13.42 25.76 5.38
CA ASP A 370 -12.66 25.19 4.31
C ASP A 370 -12.73 26.04 3.03
N THR A 371 -11.67 25.98 2.26
CA THR A 371 -11.53 26.72 1.02
C THR A 371 -11.21 25.77 -0.13
N ALA A 372 -12.03 25.78 -1.18
CA ALA A 372 -11.68 25.16 -2.45
C ALA A 372 -10.92 26.16 -3.34
N GLY A 373 -9.75 25.72 -3.85
CA GLY A 373 -8.88 26.52 -4.72
C GLY A 373 -9.08 26.20 -6.19
N PHE A 374 -9.04 27.24 -7.06
CA PHE A 374 -9.19 27.14 -8.51
C PHE A 374 -8.07 27.89 -9.23
N SER A 375 -7.60 27.36 -10.35
CA SER A 375 -6.40 27.82 -11.05
C SER A 375 -6.66 29.00 -12.01
N GLY A 376 -7.91 29.32 -12.30
CA GLY A 376 -8.30 30.43 -13.18
C GLY A 376 -8.95 31.61 -12.46
N PRO A 377 -9.19 32.76 -13.15
CA PRO A 377 -9.91 33.88 -12.60
C PRO A 377 -11.40 33.56 -12.43
N ARG A 378 -12.02 34.13 -11.40
CA ARG A 378 -13.44 33.91 -11.05
C ARG A 378 -14.42 34.01 -12.23
N SER A 379 -14.14 34.91 -13.17
CA SER A 379 -15.00 35.17 -14.33
C SER A 379 -15.08 34.04 -15.35
N GLU A 380 -14.19 33.06 -15.25
CA GLU A 380 -14.13 31.88 -16.14
C GLU A 380 -14.82 30.64 -15.55
N TYR A 381 -15.53 30.77 -14.43
CA TYR A 381 -16.26 29.68 -13.80
C TYR A 381 -17.77 29.95 -13.71
N GLU A 382 -18.54 28.89 -14.03
CA GLU A 382 -19.98 28.82 -13.74
C GLU A 382 -20.15 28.16 -12.37
N ILE A 383 -20.86 28.80 -11.43
CA ILE A 383 -21.10 28.29 -10.08
C ILE A 383 -22.57 28.10 -9.85
N GLU A 384 -22.94 26.90 -9.43
CA GLU A 384 -24.29 26.50 -9.03
C GLU A 384 -24.28 26.13 -7.53
N GLU A 385 -24.81 27.02 -6.70
CA GLU A 385 -24.94 26.80 -5.26
C GLU A 385 -26.25 26.09 -4.94
N GLY A 386 -26.18 24.97 -4.21
CA GLY A 386 -27.31 24.19 -3.71
C GLY A 386 -27.27 24.05 -2.19
N ASP A 387 -28.34 23.51 -1.59
CA ASP A 387 -28.46 23.38 -0.14
C ASP A 387 -27.44 22.39 0.48
N GLU A 388 -27.02 21.38 -0.28
CA GLU A 388 -26.11 20.32 0.21
C GLU A 388 -24.75 20.31 -0.49
N LYS A 389 -24.64 20.95 -1.63
CA LYS A 389 -23.42 20.97 -2.44
C LYS A 389 -23.36 22.20 -3.36
N THR A 390 -22.15 22.59 -3.68
CA THR A 390 -21.85 23.58 -4.73
C THR A 390 -21.19 22.87 -5.90
N ILE A 391 -21.60 23.20 -7.13
CA ILE A 391 -20.95 22.74 -8.35
C ILE A 391 -20.20 23.92 -8.95
N VAL A 392 -18.91 23.74 -9.21
CA VAL A 392 -18.04 24.73 -9.85
C VAL A 392 -17.54 24.15 -11.16
N LYS A 393 -17.93 24.78 -12.26
CA LYS A 393 -17.55 24.34 -13.60
C LYS A 393 -16.63 25.36 -14.24
N ASP A 394 -15.45 24.92 -14.59
CA ASP A 394 -14.52 25.68 -15.42
C ASP A 394 -15.04 25.79 -16.87
N THR A 395 -15.05 26.99 -17.43
CA THR A 395 -15.43 27.22 -18.83
C THR A 395 -14.25 27.04 -19.79
N VAL A 396 -13.03 26.88 -19.26
CA VAL A 396 -11.82 26.63 -20.03
C VAL A 396 -11.55 25.13 -20.05
N GLU A 397 -11.65 24.51 -21.22
CA GLU A 397 -11.47 23.08 -21.41
C GLU A 397 -10.06 22.60 -20.96
N GLY A 398 -10.03 21.52 -20.18
CA GLY A 398 -8.78 20.85 -19.77
C GLY A 398 -7.99 21.56 -18.67
N ARG A 399 -8.62 22.50 -17.93
CA ARG A 399 -8.02 23.13 -16.75
C ARG A 399 -8.54 22.46 -15.47
N ASP A 400 -9.55 23.03 -14.79
CA ASP A 400 -10.04 22.50 -13.50
C ASP A 400 -11.27 21.57 -13.65
N GLY A 401 -11.95 21.53 -14.82
CA GLY A 401 -13.09 20.66 -15.08
C GLY A 401 -14.38 21.07 -14.37
N THR A 402 -15.09 20.10 -13.78
CA THR A 402 -16.35 20.34 -13.07
C THR A 402 -16.35 19.66 -11.71
N ASP A 403 -16.27 20.44 -10.65
CA ASP A 403 -16.10 19.95 -9.29
C ASP A 403 -17.38 19.99 -8.48
N VAL A 404 -17.54 19.02 -7.61
CA VAL A 404 -18.63 18.94 -6.65
C VAL A 404 -18.06 19.16 -5.25
N LEU A 405 -18.49 20.23 -4.60
CA LEU A 405 -18.03 20.67 -3.30
C LEU A 405 -19.11 20.39 -2.24
N VAL A 406 -18.70 19.83 -1.11
CA VAL A 406 -19.53 19.57 0.08
C VAL A 406 -18.79 20.11 1.29
N SER A 407 -19.50 20.78 2.22
CA SER A 407 -18.87 21.39 3.42
C SER A 407 -17.65 22.24 3.08
N VAL A 408 -17.79 23.17 2.15
CA VAL A 408 -16.76 24.14 1.73
C VAL A 408 -17.37 25.54 1.85
N GLU A 409 -16.80 26.37 2.72
CA GLU A 409 -17.34 27.68 3.06
C GLU A 409 -16.85 28.79 2.13
N SER A 410 -15.70 28.58 1.49
CA SER A 410 -15.05 29.60 0.66
C SER A 410 -14.51 29.03 -0.65
N LEU A 411 -14.56 29.86 -1.70
CA LEU A 411 -13.90 29.59 -2.97
C LEU A 411 -12.77 30.61 -3.14
N LYS A 412 -11.64 30.18 -3.67
CA LYS A 412 -10.47 31.01 -3.96
C LYS A 412 -10.07 30.85 -5.42
N PHE A 413 -10.02 31.94 -6.14
CA PHE A 413 -9.64 32.02 -7.55
C PHE A 413 -8.28 32.67 -7.74
N LEU A 414 -7.69 32.52 -8.94
CA LEU A 414 -6.36 33.08 -9.26
C LEU A 414 -6.25 34.59 -9.06
N ASP A 415 -7.33 35.34 -9.25
CA ASP A 415 -7.41 36.80 -9.20
C ASP A 415 -7.88 37.37 -7.85
N GLU A 416 -7.96 36.54 -6.80
CA GLU A 416 -8.39 36.89 -5.42
C GLU A 416 -7.27 36.78 -4.35
#